data_e1e1331a5696a68e2c71d24ca9580046
#
_entry.id   e1e1331a5696a68e2c71d24ca9580046
#
_cell.length_a   1.000
_cell.length_b   1.000
_cell.length_c   1.000
_cell.angle_alpha   90.00
_cell.angle_beta   90.00
_cell.angle_gamma   90.00
#
_symmetry.space_group_name_H-M   'P 1'
#
loop_
_entity.id
_entity.type
_entity.pdbx_description
1 polymer ?
#
loop_
_entity_poly.entity_id
_entity_poly.type
_entity_poly.pdbx_seq_one_letter_code
_entity_poly.pdbx_strand_id
1 'polypeptide(L)'
;NYDGDVQSDTVAQGFGSLGLMTSVLMTPDGKVLETEAAHGTVTRHYRQHQKGEATSTNSIASIFAWTRGFKHRAKLDDNAQLAEFADTLERVVVETVESGFMTKDLALLVGDQQSWLTTEGFLDKVSENLKKALPGIG
;
A
#
# COMPACT_ATOMS: atom_id res chain seq x y z
N ASN A 1 -6.69 -17.37 -7.41
CA ASN A 1 -5.30 -17.75 -7.51
C ASN A 1 -4.37 -16.67 -6.97
N TYR A 2 -4.92 -15.55 -6.73
CA TYR A 2 -4.15 -14.33 -6.65
C TYR A 2 -3.60 -14.07 -5.25
N ASP A 3 -4.41 -14.25 -4.22
CA ASP A 3 -4.06 -13.89 -2.85
C ASP A 3 -2.95 -14.79 -2.30
N GLY A 4 -2.99 -16.08 -2.58
CA GLY A 4 -1.97 -17.04 -2.17
C GLY A 4 -0.64 -16.80 -2.87
N ASP A 5 -0.65 -16.54 -4.17
CA ASP A 5 0.55 -16.29 -4.95
C ASP A 5 1.21 -14.97 -4.54
N VAL A 6 0.43 -13.91 -4.37
CA VAL A 6 0.91 -12.59 -3.93
C VAL A 6 1.51 -12.67 -2.52
N GLN A 7 0.87 -13.35 -1.58
CA GLN A 7 1.38 -13.54 -0.23
C GLN A 7 2.67 -14.36 -0.21
N SER A 8 2.74 -15.43 -1.00
CA SER A 8 3.95 -16.26 -1.12
C SER A 8 5.13 -15.47 -1.69
N ASP A 9 4.89 -14.68 -2.73
CA ASP A 9 5.89 -13.80 -3.31
C ASP A 9 6.37 -12.73 -2.31
N THR A 10 5.47 -12.13 -1.54
CA THR A 10 5.81 -11.17 -0.50
C THR A 10 6.72 -11.78 0.56
N VAL A 11 6.43 -13.00 1.03
CA VAL A 11 7.25 -13.70 2.01
C VAL A 11 8.61 -14.11 1.42
N ALA A 12 8.63 -14.62 0.19
CA ALA A 12 9.85 -15.12 -0.46
C ALA A 12 10.82 -13.99 -0.82
N GLN A 13 10.31 -12.81 -1.19
CA GLN A 13 11.10 -11.65 -1.64
C GLN A 13 11.25 -10.58 -0.57
N GLY A 14 10.67 -10.78 0.63
CA GLY A 14 10.54 -9.76 1.65
C GLY A 14 9.53 -8.69 1.25
N PHE A 15 9.51 -7.59 1.99
CA PHE A 15 8.51 -6.53 1.79
C PHE A 15 8.76 -5.64 0.58
N GLY A 16 9.92 -5.75 -0.08
CA GLY A 16 10.21 -5.03 -1.32
C GLY A 16 9.28 -5.37 -2.50
N SER A 17 8.59 -6.51 -2.45
CA SER A 17 7.64 -6.95 -3.47
C SER A 17 6.21 -6.42 -3.29
N LEU A 18 5.94 -5.59 -2.30
CA LEU A 18 4.61 -5.04 -2.02
C LEU A 18 4.00 -4.29 -3.22
N GLY A 19 4.84 -3.70 -4.06
CA GLY A 19 4.40 -3.03 -5.29
C GLY A 19 3.79 -3.97 -6.33
N LEU A 20 4.02 -5.29 -6.24
CA LEU A 20 3.42 -6.29 -7.12
C LEU A 20 1.95 -6.59 -6.79
N MET A 21 1.43 -6.02 -5.68
CA MET A 21 0.05 -6.17 -5.25
C MET A 21 -0.93 -5.24 -6.00
N THR A 22 -0.49 -4.62 -7.09
CA THR A 22 -1.33 -3.73 -7.91
C THR A 22 -1.45 -4.24 -9.33
N SER A 23 -2.63 -4.05 -9.92
CA SER A 23 -2.91 -4.28 -11.34
C SER A 23 -2.88 -2.95 -12.08
N VAL A 24 -2.35 -2.95 -13.30
CA VAL A 24 -2.21 -1.76 -14.14
C VAL A 24 -2.65 -2.07 -15.56
N LEU A 25 -3.57 -1.27 -16.09
CA LEU A 25 -3.96 -1.26 -17.50
C LEU A 25 -3.63 0.12 -18.10
N MET A 26 -3.07 0.14 -19.28
CA MET A 26 -2.73 1.37 -19.99
C MET A 26 -3.20 1.31 -21.45
N THR A 27 -3.71 2.43 -21.95
CA THR A 27 -4.04 2.54 -23.37
C THR A 27 -2.77 2.49 -24.23
N PRO A 28 -2.85 2.00 -25.48
CA PRO A 28 -1.69 1.89 -26.35
C PRO A 28 -0.95 3.21 -26.60
N ASP A 29 -1.67 4.33 -26.54
CA ASP A 29 -1.09 5.68 -26.68
C ASP A 29 -0.51 6.25 -25.38
N GLY A 30 -0.63 5.50 -24.27
CA GLY A 30 -0.11 5.88 -22.97
C GLY A 30 -0.82 7.05 -22.28
N LYS A 31 -1.97 7.49 -22.78
CA LYS A 31 -2.68 8.66 -22.24
C LYS A 31 -3.58 8.35 -21.07
N VAL A 32 -4.10 7.13 -21.00
CA VAL A 32 -4.99 6.68 -19.91
C VAL A 32 -4.38 5.50 -19.19
N LEU A 33 -4.40 5.56 -17.89
CA LEU A 33 -3.95 4.51 -17.00
C LEU A 33 -5.08 4.19 -16.02
N GLU A 34 -5.38 2.90 -15.85
CA GLU A 34 -6.21 2.37 -14.78
C GLU A 34 -5.34 1.54 -13.84
N THR A 35 -5.48 1.78 -12.55
CA THR A 35 -4.78 1.02 -11.52
C THR A 35 -5.73 0.58 -10.42
N GLU A 36 -5.54 -0.63 -9.95
CA GLU A 36 -6.35 -1.18 -8.86
C GLU A 36 -5.51 -2.04 -7.92
N ALA A 37 -6.03 -2.27 -6.72
CA ALA A 37 -5.50 -3.29 -5.83
C ALA A 37 -5.77 -4.68 -6.41
N ALA A 38 -4.76 -5.56 -6.40
CA ALA A 38 -4.87 -6.92 -6.95
C ALA A 38 -5.64 -7.89 -6.02
N HIS A 39 -6.56 -7.39 -5.21
CA HIS A 39 -7.39 -8.18 -4.30
C HIS A 39 -8.83 -7.69 -4.30
N GLY A 40 -9.75 -8.47 -3.73
CA GLY A 40 -11.17 -8.16 -3.64
C GLY A 40 -11.50 -7.05 -2.64
N THR A 41 -12.78 -6.77 -2.51
CA THR A 41 -13.33 -5.63 -1.74
C THR A 41 -13.32 -5.82 -0.21
N VAL A 42 -12.84 -6.95 0.28
CA VAL A 42 -12.71 -7.27 1.74
C VAL A 42 -14.01 -7.01 2.53
N THR A 43 -15.14 -7.36 1.98
CA THR A 43 -16.49 -7.09 2.54
C THR A 43 -16.68 -7.59 3.96
N ARG A 44 -15.96 -8.64 4.36
CA ARG A 44 -16.00 -9.18 5.73
C ARG A 44 -15.48 -8.15 6.74
N HIS A 45 -14.35 -7.52 6.48
CA HIS A 45 -13.79 -6.47 7.34
C HIS A 45 -14.70 -5.24 7.39
N TYR A 46 -15.30 -4.85 6.26
CA TYR A 46 -16.24 -3.75 6.22
C TYR A 46 -17.46 -4.00 7.12
N ARG A 47 -18.01 -5.20 7.09
CA ARG A 47 -19.13 -5.58 7.96
C ARG A 47 -18.75 -5.58 9.46
N GLN A 48 -17.54 -5.97 9.80
CA GLN A 48 -17.02 -5.91 11.16
C GLN A 48 -16.87 -4.44 11.60
N HIS A 49 -16.27 -3.61 10.75
CA HIS A 49 -16.13 -2.17 11.00
C HIS A 49 -17.49 -1.49 11.22
N GLN A 50 -18.52 -1.81 10.41
CA GLN A 50 -19.88 -1.29 10.59
C GLN A 50 -20.49 -1.65 11.95
N LYS A 51 -20.05 -2.73 12.58
CA LYS A 51 -20.47 -3.16 13.93
C LYS A 51 -19.65 -2.50 15.04
N GLY A 52 -18.70 -1.63 14.70
CA GLY A 52 -17.80 -1.00 15.65
C GLY A 52 -16.64 -1.90 16.10
N GLU A 53 -16.40 -3.03 15.43
CA GLU A 53 -15.27 -3.90 15.73
C GLU A 53 -13.98 -3.33 15.15
N ALA A 54 -12.86 -3.47 15.88
CA ALA A 54 -11.55 -3.12 15.35
C ALA A 54 -11.17 -4.05 14.19
N THR A 55 -10.77 -3.47 13.08
CA THR A 55 -10.35 -4.21 11.88
C THR A 55 -8.92 -3.88 11.50
N SER A 56 -8.23 -4.85 10.91
CA SER A 56 -6.89 -4.69 10.37
C SER A 56 -6.89 -5.13 8.90
N THR A 57 -7.26 -4.20 8.04
CA THR A 57 -7.26 -4.40 6.58
C THR A 57 -5.97 -3.83 6.01
N ASN A 58 -5.29 -4.62 5.22
CA ASN A 58 -4.09 -4.20 4.52
C ASN A 58 -4.45 -3.22 3.39
N SER A 59 -4.00 -1.98 3.52
CA SER A 59 -4.26 -0.90 2.56
C SER A 59 -3.11 -0.68 1.58
N ILE A 60 -2.04 -1.47 1.64
CA ILE A 60 -0.81 -1.25 0.86
C ILE A 60 -1.09 -1.31 -0.63
N ALA A 61 -1.81 -2.32 -1.11
CA ALA A 61 -2.14 -2.43 -2.52
C ALA A 61 -2.93 -1.23 -3.04
N SER A 62 -3.86 -0.70 -2.23
CA SER A 62 -4.60 0.52 -2.57
C SER A 62 -3.68 1.75 -2.63
N ILE A 63 -2.75 1.90 -1.68
CA ILE A 63 -1.76 2.99 -1.71
C ILE A 63 -0.92 2.90 -2.97
N PHE A 64 -0.42 1.71 -3.32
CA PHE A 64 0.39 1.54 -4.54
C PHE A 64 -0.42 1.75 -5.82
N ALA A 65 -1.71 1.41 -5.85
CA ALA A 65 -2.57 1.76 -6.97
C ALA A 65 -2.63 3.29 -7.17
N TRP A 66 -2.80 4.05 -6.10
CA TRP A 66 -2.76 5.52 -6.15
C TRP A 66 -1.40 6.06 -6.60
N THR A 67 -0.30 5.55 -6.05
CA THR A 67 1.04 6.03 -6.44
C THR A 67 1.36 5.74 -7.90
N ARG A 68 0.91 4.60 -8.45
CA ARG A 68 1.01 4.31 -9.89
C ARG A 68 0.27 5.35 -10.72
N GLY A 69 -0.95 5.72 -10.33
CA GLY A 69 -1.72 6.78 -10.96
C GLY A 69 -1.02 8.13 -10.88
N PHE A 70 -0.48 8.49 -9.71
CA PHE A 70 0.27 9.74 -9.53
C PHE A 70 1.54 9.80 -10.38
N LYS A 71 2.32 8.72 -10.47
CA LYS A 71 3.49 8.64 -11.34
C LYS A 71 3.14 8.81 -12.81
N HIS A 72 2.05 8.19 -13.25
CA HIS A 72 1.56 8.37 -14.62
C HIS A 72 1.14 9.81 -14.87
N ARG A 73 0.38 10.41 -13.96
CA ARG A 73 -0.02 11.82 -14.07
C ARG A 73 1.18 12.76 -14.05
N ALA A 74 2.13 12.50 -13.17
CA ALA A 74 3.39 13.27 -13.10
C ALA A 74 4.15 13.26 -14.43
N LYS A 75 4.20 12.11 -15.09
CA LYS A 75 4.82 11.98 -16.42
C LYS A 75 4.07 12.78 -17.48
N LEU A 76 2.74 12.72 -17.50
CA LEU A 76 1.93 13.46 -18.49
C LEU A 76 2.03 14.98 -18.33
N ASP A 77 2.20 15.46 -17.09
CA ASP A 77 2.24 16.89 -16.76
C ASP A 77 3.66 17.43 -16.58
N ASP A 78 4.69 16.60 -16.77
CA ASP A 78 6.09 16.93 -16.45
C ASP A 78 6.25 17.49 -15.01
N ASN A 79 5.55 16.86 -14.05
CA ASN A 79 5.50 17.27 -12.66
C ASN A 79 6.44 16.44 -11.79
N ALA A 80 7.68 16.88 -11.65
CA ALA A 80 8.70 16.20 -10.85
C ALA A 80 8.34 16.10 -9.36
N GLN A 81 7.65 17.08 -8.80
CA GLN A 81 7.25 17.06 -7.38
C GLN A 81 6.23 15.96 -7.09
N LEU A 82 5.25 15.76 -7.99
CA LEU A 82 4.29 14.68 -7.86
C LEU A 82 4.95 13.31 -8.00
N ALA A 83 5.93 13.18 -8.90
CA ALA A 83 6.71 11.95 -9.03
C ALA A 83 7.49 11.64 -7.75
N GLU A 84 8.19 12.63 -7.19
CA GLU A 84 8.94 12.50 -5.93
C GLU A 84 8.04 12.15 -4.75
N PHE A 85 6.87 12.76 -4.66
CA PHE A 85 5.87 12.42 -3.65
C PHE A 85 5.46 10.94 -3.73
N ALA A 86 5.13 10.47 -4.93
CA ALA A 86 4.70 9.09 -5.15
C ALA A 86 5.82 8.08 -4.82
N ASP A 87 7.06 8.36 -5.24
CA ASP A 87 8.22 7.51 -4.93
C ASP A 87 8.51 7.49 -3.42
N THR A 88 8.42 8.63 -2.77
CA THR A 88 8.64 8.74 -1.33
C THR A 88 7.55 7.99 -0.54
N LEU A 89 6.29 8.11 -0.96
CA LEU A 89 5.19 7.38 -0.30
C LEU A 89 5.38 5.86 -0.42
N GLU A 90 5.74 5.35 -1.59
CA GLU A 90 6.02 3.92 -1.76
C GLU A 90 7.16 3.45 -0.85
N ARG A 91 8.26 4.18 -0.83
CA ARG A 91 9.41 3.89 0.04
C ARG A 91 9.02 3.90 1.52
N VAL A 92 8.30 4.92 1.96
CA VAL A 92 7.85 5.06 3.36
C VAL A 92 6.94 3.91 3.78
N VAL A 93 6.04 3.47 2.91
CA VAL A 93 5.17 2.30 3.18
C VAL A 93 6.01 1.05 3.42
N VAL A 94 6.98 0.77 2.55
CA VAL A 94 7.87 -0.38 2.69
C VAL A 94 8.69 -0.29 3.98
N GLU A 95 9.35 0.84 4.22
CA GLU A 95 10.15 1.08 5.43
C GLU A 95 9.32 0.96 6.73
N THR A 96 8.05 1.38 6.69
CA THR A 96 7.13 1.26 7.83
C THR A 96 6.89 -0.22 8.16
N VAL A 97 6.62 -1.04 7.15
CA VAL A 97 6.42 -2.49 7.33
C VAL A 97 7.73 -3.16 7.81
N GLU A 98 8.85 -2.86 7.18
CA GLU A 98 10.16 -3.40 7.55
C GLU A 98 10.59 -3.03 8.98
N SER A 99 10.11 -1.88 9.47
CA SER A 99 10.31 -1.44 10.87
C SER A 99 9.40 -2.15 11.88
N GLY A 100 8.58 -3.12 11.43
CA GLY A 100 7.70 -3.91 12.29
C GLY A 100 6.30 -3.32 12.50
N PHE A 101 5.94 -2.24 11.81
CA PHE A 101 4.62 -1.63 11.86
C PHE A 101 3.78 -2.10 10.65
N MET A 102 2.90 -3.06 10.87
CA MET A 102 2.16 -3.72 9.79
C MET A 102 0.75 -4.11 10.21
N THR A 103 -0.07 -4.44 9.24
CA THR A 103 -1.41 -5.00 9.45
C THR A 103 -1.33 -6.49 9.80
N LYS A 104 -2.44 -7.03 10.34
CA LYS A 104 -2.50 -8.38 10.88
C LYS A 104 -2.13 -9.46 9.88
N ASP A 105 -2.54 -9.32 8.63
CA ASP A 105 -2.22 -10.28 7.56
C ASP A 105 -0.71 -10.42 7.35
N LEU A 106 0.01 -9.31 7.31
CA LEU A 106 1.47 -9.33 7.19
C LEU A 106 2.15 -9.85 8.46
N ALA A 107 1.66 -9.45 9.63
CA ALA A 107 2.22 -9.94 10.89
C ALA A 107 2.12 -11.46 11.02
N LEU A 108 1.02 -12.06 10.60
CA LEU A 108 0.85 -13.51 10.58
C LEU A 108 1.84 -14.23 9.64
N LEU A 109 2.30 -13.57 8.58
CA LEU A 109 3.33 -14.10 7.69
C LEU A 109 4.74 -14.04 8.31
N VAL A 110 4.99 -13.06 9.18
CA VAL A 110 6.27 -12.91 9.89
C VAL A 110 6.37 -13.93 11.03
N GLY A 111 5.31 -14.10 11.79
CA GLY A 111 5.24 -15.07 12.89
C GLY A 111 4.32 -14.64 14.02
N ASP A 112 3.99 -15.59 14.88
CA ASP A 112 3.00 -15.42 15.96
C ASP A 112 3.37 -14.35 17.00
N GLN A 113 4.65 -13.98 17.10
CA GLN A 113 5.14 -12.97 18.05
C GLN A 113 5.13 -11.55 17.46
N GLN A 114 4.85 -11.41 16.16
CA GLN A 114 4.80 -10.10 15.51
C GLN A 114 3.54 -9.34 15.92
N SER A 115 3.71 -8.15 16.49
CA SER A 115 2.61 -7.23 16.77
C SER A 115 2.03 -6.65 15.47
N TRP A 116 0.76 -6.28 15.48
CA TRP A 116 0.08 -5.71 14.33
C TRP A 116 -0.73 -4.47 14.71
N LEU A 117 -1.05 -3.67 13.72
CA LEU A 117 -1.84 -2.45 13.84
C LEU A 117 -3.23 -2.64 13.20
N THR A 118 -4.19 -1.87 13.68
CA THR A 118 -5.47 -1.67 12.97
C THR A 118 -5.22 -0.95 11.64
N THR A 119 -6.22 -0.93 10.77
CA THR A 119 -6.15 -0.18 9.50
C THR A 119 -5.78 1.29 9.75
N GLU A 120 -6.50 1.96 10.65
CA GLU A 120 -6.23 3.35 11.00
C GLU A 120 -4.83 3.52 11.59
N GLY A 121 -4.45 2.66 12.54
CA GLY A 121 -3.12 2.73 13.18
C GLY A 121 -1.97 2.56 12.18
N PHE A 122 -2.16 1.71 11.16
CA PHE A 122 -1.17 1.57 10.09
C PHE A 122 -1.10 2.82 9.21
N LEU A 123 -2.25 3.37 8.80
CA LEU A 123 -2.32 4.59 8.00
C LEU A 123 -1.74 5.80 8.75
N ASP A 124 -2.03 5.93 10.04
CA ASP A 124 -1.47 6.98 10.89
C ASP A 124 0.06 6.87 10.96
N LYS A 125 0.58 5.65 11.09
CA LYS A 125 2.03 5.42 11.12
C LYS A 125 2.70 5.75 9.79
N VAL A 126 2.10 5.38 8.68
CA VAL A 126 2.58 5.78 7.34
C VAL A 126 2.56 7.30 7.19
N SER A 127 1.47 7.96 7.62
CA SER A 127 1.34 9.42 7.58
C SER A 127 2.41 10.11 8.42
N GLU A 128 2.66 9.63 9.64
CA GLU A 128 3.74 10.15 10.51
C GLU A 128 5.10 10.05 9.82
N ASN A 129 5.42 8.90 9.26
CA ASN A 129 6.70 8.66 8.60
C ASN A 129 6.84 9.47 7.30
N LEU A 130 5.75 9.63 6.55
CA LEU A 130 5.72 10.45 5.33
C LEU A 130 5.99 11.93 5.64
N LYS A 131 5.39 12.47 6.70
CA LYS A 131 5.65 13.85 7.14
C LYS A 131 7.11 14.09 7.52
N LYS A 132 7.78 13.07 8.09
CA LYS A 132 9.22 13.14 8.38
C LYS A 132 10.08 13.11 7.12
N ALA A 133 9.67 12.31 6.14
CA ALA A 133 10.40 12.15 4.88
C ALA A 133 10.21 13.34 3.92
N LEU A 134 9.07 14.03 4.00
CA LEU A 134 8.72 15.21 3.19
C LEU A 134 8.31 16.37 4.11
N PRO A 135 9.27 17.03 4.76
CA PRO A 135 8.97 18.21 5.58
C PRO A 135 8.39 19.32 4.71
N GLY A 136 7.13 19.68 4.95
CA GLY A 136 6.38 20.67 4.17
C GLY A 136 5.06 20.15 3.57
N ILE A 137 4.78 18.89 3.71
CA ILE A 137 3.45 18.32 3.49
C ILE A 137 2.73 18.27 4.84
N GLY A 138 1.92 19.27 5.10
CA GLY A 138 1.14 19.37 6.33
C GLY A 138 -0.27 19.82 6.05
#